data_76be72a5e415020abb6af5e8ee48861e
#
_entry.id   76be72a5e415020abb6af5e8ee48861e
#
_cell.length_a   1.000
_cell.length_b   1.000
_cell.length_c   1.000
_cell.angle_alpha   90.00
_cell.angle_beta   90.00
_cell.angle_gamma   90.00
#
_symmetry.space_group_name_H-M   'P 1'
#
loop_
_entity.id
_entity.type
_entity.pdbx_description
1 polymer ?
#
loop_
_entity_poly.entity_id
_entity_poly.type
_entity_poly.pdbx_seq_one_letter_code
_entity_poly.pdbx_strand_id
1 'polypeptide(L)'
;LLQVENLRVSFKNEEKQYIETVKGISFSIPVNTTVALVGESGSGKSVTSLATMGLLPPESSQIALDSKILFEGKNLLDLPRREMRKKCGKDIAMIFQEPMSSLNPVFTVGSQIAEILQLHLGMSRKQARARALELLIEVGIPSPETKIDAYPGQLSGGQQQRVMIAMAIACKPKLLIADEPTTALDVTIQKQILDLLESLRKKHQMSMLFITHDLALVGEIADQVIVMRHGQIREQGRVKDVLERPQDVYTKALLHCRPQLSKRPMRLPMISDFMQQKGDDYIETHTIDVESLQQRSRGLTGQEEIILDVRDLKKSFYSRKGLFGKQEFQAVKGVSFQLAKGKTLGLVGESGSGKTTIGLLLMRLQEATGGKALFEGQDILAMSEKEFARYQRKIQIIFQNPYASLNPRFTVGQILMEPMQVHGIGMNDSERKQMALDLLERVSLPAQAFYRYPHEFSGGQRQRIAIARCLTLKPEVLICDESVSALDVSVQAQVLNLLQDLQDEFGLSYIFISHDLSVVKYISDQIM
;
A
#
# COMPACT_ATOMS: atom_id res chain seq x y z
N LEU A 1 -0.30 25.04 17.72
CA LEU A 1 0.80 24.18 18.15
C LEU A 1 1.91 24.15 17.10
N LEU A 2 1.61 23.78 15.85
CA LEU A 2 2.53 23.81 14.72
C LEU A 2 1.99 24.79 13.67
N GLN A 3 2.86 25.64 13.12
CA GLN A 3 2.58 26.51 11.98
C GLN A 3 3.68 26.32 10.93
N VAL A 4 3.29 25.98 9.73
CA VAL A 4 4.18 25.88 8.57
C VAL A 4 3.89 27.07 7.68
N GLU A 5 4.92 27.86 7.35
CA GLU A 5 4.82 29.08 6.56
C GLU A 5 5.77 29.00 5.38
N ASN A 6 5.21 29.06 4.18
CA ASN A 6 5.94 29.07 2.90
C ASN A 6 7.02 27.97 2.79
N LEU A 7 6.70 26.74 3.24
CA LEU A 7 7.67 25.65 3.19
C LEU A 7 7.98 25.27 1.75
N ARG A 8 9.25 25.41 1.38
CA ARG A 8 9.81 25.01 0.08
C ARG A 8 10.92 24.02 0.30
N VAL A 9 10.82 22.85 -0.35
CA VAL A 9 11.84 21.80 -0.26
C VAL A 9 12.22 21.35 -1.66
N SER A 10 13.50 21.33 -1.95
CA SER A 10 14.07 20.86 -3.21
C SER A 10 15.00 19.67 -2.98
N PHE A 11 15.04 18.74 -3.92
CA PHE A 11 15.98 17.63 -3.94
C PHE A 11 16.87 17.69 -5.17
N LYS A 12 18.12 17.23 -5.00
CA LYS A 12 19.13 17.16 -6.06
C LYS A 12 18.85 15.95 -6.94
N ASN A 13 18.71 16.16 -8.25
CA ASN A 13 18.59 15.09 -9.23
C ASN A 13 19.97 14.53 -9.63
N GLU A 14 20.00 13.53 -10.52
CA GLU A 14 21.24 12.92 -11.05
C GLU A 14 22.15 13.92 -11.78
N GLU A 15 21.56 14.93 -12.40
CA GLU A 15 22.28 16.05 -13.06
C GLU A 15 22.76 17.13 -12.08
N LYS A 16 22.62 16.89 -10.77
CA LYS A 16 22.96 17.83 -9.69
C LYS A 16 22.13 19.12 -9.67
N GLN A 17 20.99 19.15 -10.35
CA GLN A 17 20.03 20.26 -10.31
C GLN A 17 19.04 20.05 -9.16
N TYR A 18 18.63 21.13 -8.50
CA TYR A 18 17.62 21.07 -7.47
C TYR A 18 16.22 21.16 -8.07
N ILE A 19 15.41 20.13 -7.83
CA ILE A 19 14.00 20.07 -8.24
C ILE A 19 13.12 20.30 -7.01
N GLU A 20 12.25 21.31 -7.08
CA GLU A 20 11.36 21.67 -6.00
C GLU A 20 10.22 20.65 -5.88
N THR A 21 10.21 19.93 -4.75
CA THR A 21 9.21 18.89 -4.44
C THR A 21 8.06 19.45 -3.59
N VAL A 22 8.33 20.40 -2.69
CA VAL A 22 7.33 21.13 -1.91
C VAL A 22 7.45 22.60 -2.26
N LYS A 23 6.34 23.23 -2.69
CA LYS A 23 6.33 24.49 -3.42
C LYS A 23 5.60 25.61 -2.67
N GLY A 24 6.10 25.97 -1.49
CA GLY A 24 5.56 27.12 -0.73
C GLY A 24 4.24 26.83 -0.03
N ILE A 25 4.14 25.71 0.67
CA ILE A 25 2.94 25.34 1.42
C ILE A 25 2.86 26.06 2.78
N SER A 26 1.64 26.42 3.16
CA SER A 26 1.37 27.04 4.47
C SER A 26 0.12 26.44 5.11
N PHE A 27 0.24 25.97 6.35
CA PHE A 27 -0.86 25.40 7.12
C PHE A 27 -0.58 25.44 8.61
N SER A 28 -1.59 25.13 9.43
CA SER A 28 -1.44 25.08 10.87
C SER A 28 -2.11 23.86 11.48
N ILE A 29 -1.53 23.39 12.60
CA ILE A 29 -2.11 22.32 13.43
C ILE A 29 -2.43 22.94 14.79
N PRO A 30 -3.73 23.14 15.13
CA PRO A 30 -4.14 23.61 16.44
C PRO A 30 -3.82 22.59 17.56
N VAL A 31 -3.91 23.03 18.81
CA VAL A 31 -3.77 22.14 19.97
C VAL A 31 -4.96 21.16 20.00
N ASN A 32 -4.71 19.91 20.39
CA ASN A 32 -5.72 18.86 20.52
C ASN A 32 -6.55 18.59 19.25
N THR A 33 -5.98 18.84 18.09
CA THR A 33 -6.65 18.70 16.78
C THR A 33 -5.92 17.67 15.94
N THR A 34 -6.68 16.88 15.18
CA THR A 34 -6.15 16.03 14.11
C THR A 34 -6.28 16.75 12.78
N VAL A 35 -5.16 17.00 12.12
CA VAL A 35 -5.12 17.53 10.75
C VAL A 35 -4.66 16.43 9.81
N ALA A 36 -5.48 16.07 8.82
CA ALA A 36 -5.10 15.11 7.79
C ALA A 36 -4.38 15.81 6.64
N LEU A 37 -3.31 15.20 6.15
CA LEU A 37 -2.58 15.60 4.96
C LEU A 37 -2.73 14.52 3.90
N VAL A 38 -3.47 14.80 2.81
CA VAL A 38 -3.85 13.81 1.81
C VAL A 38 -3.38 14.20 0.41
N GLY A 39 -3.25 13.21 -0.47
CA GLY A 39 -2.87 13.39 -1.87
C GLY A 39 -2.20 12.14 -2.42
N GLU A 40 -1.92 12.13 -3.72
CA GLU A 40 -1.25 11.04 -4.41
C GLU A 40 0.20 10.85 -3.93
N SER A 41 0.79 9.69 -4.24
CA SER A 41 2.22 9.44 -4.04
C SER A 41 3.04 10.50 -4.79
N GLY A 42 4.09 11.01 -4.16
CA GLY A 42 4.91 12.09 -4.74
C GLY A 42 4.33 13.50 -4.60
N SER A 43 3.16 13.69 -3.94
CA SER A 43 2.60 15.03 -3.71
C SER A 43 3.36 15.88 -2.67
N GLY A 44 4.35 15.32 -1.97
CA GLY A 44 5.18 16.03 -0.99
C GLY A 44 4.80 15.83 0.49
N LYS A 45 3.82 14.95 0.80
CA LYS A 45 3.33 14.70 2.18
C LYS A 45 4.44 14.24 3.14
N SER A 46 5.11 13.12 2.81
CA SER A 46 6.20 12.58 3.65
C SER A 46 7.42 13.50 3.69
N VAL A 47 7.67 14.27 2.61
CA VAL A 47 8.73 15.30 2.60
C VAL A 47 8.41 16.40 3.63
N THR A 48 7.15 16.81 3.72
CA THR A 48 6.69 17.83 4.68
C THR A 48 6.85 17.33 6.12
N SER A 49 6.52 16.07 6.41
CA SER A 49 6.70 15.48 7.73
C SER A 49 8.18 15.33 8.11
N LEU A 50 9.02 14.86 7.17
CA LEU A 50 10.47 14.74 7.38
C LEU A 50 11.15 16.10 7.56
N ALA A 51 10.69 17.14 6.85
CA ALA A 51 11.16 18.51 7.08
C ALA A 51 10.83 18.99 8.49
N THR A 52 9.60 18.71 8.97
CA THR A 52 9.16 19.05 10.33
C THR A 52 10.00 18.33 11.40
N MET A 53 10.42 17.10 11.13
CA MET A 53 11.27 16.30 12.04
C MET A 53 12.77 16.61 11.88
N GLY A 54 13.19 17.46 10.93
CA GLY A 54 14.61 17.71 10.63
C GLY A 54 15.35 16.46 10.15
N LEU A 55 14.65 15.56 9.46
CA LEU A 55 15.17 14.26 9.00
C LEU A 55 15.51 14.25 7.49
N LEU A 56 15.35 15.37 6.80
CA LEU A 56 15.77 15.46 5.40
C LEU A 56 17.29 15.30 5.27
N PRO A 57 17.77 14.54 4.26
CA PRO A 57 19.20 14.33 4.06
C PRO A 57 19.88 15.65 3.59
N PRO A 58 20.80 16.22 4.36
CA PRO A 58 21.37 17.55 4.08
C PRO A 58 22.22 17.59 2.80
N GLU A 59 22.73 16.45 2.34
CA GLU A 59 23.58 16.35 1.15
C GLU A 59 22.79 16.43 -0.15
N SER A 60 21.52 16.02 -0.13
CA SER A 60 20.65 15.92 -1.31
C SER A 60 19.39 16.76 -1.23
N SER A 61 19.12 17.44 -0.11
CA SER A 61 17.94 18.29 0.06
C SER A 61 18.30 19.71 0.47
N GLN A 62 17.43 20.64 0.11
CA GLN A 62 17.55 22.05 0.49
C GLN A 62 16.16 22.59 0.86
N ILE A 63 16.10 23.30 2.01
CA ILE A 63 14.91 24.06 2.41
C ILE A 63 15.20 25.54 2.12
N ALA A 64 14.25 26.26 1.53
CA ALA A 64 14.41 27.67 1.22
C ALA A 64 14.50 28.52 2.51
N LEU A 65 15.28 29.60 2.47
CA LEU A 65 15.58 30.45 3.64
C LEU A 65 14.36 31.20 4.18
N ASP A 66 13.35 31.43 3.36
CA ASP A 66 12.09 32.09 3.73
C ASP A 66 11.05 31.11 4.29
N SER A 67 11.35 29.83 4.33
CA SER A 67 10.51 28.81 4.93
C SER A 67 10.57 28.84 6.46
N LYS A 68 9.43 28.65 7.12
CA LYS A 68 9.39 28.54 8.58
C LYS A 68 8.53 27.34 9.02
N ILE A 69 8.98 26.66 10.06
CA ILE A 69 8.23 25.61 10.76
C ILE A 69 8.22 25.99 12.24
N LEU A 70 7.16 26.64 12.68
CA LEU A 70 7.03 27.15 14.03
C LEU A 70 6.33 26.11 14.92
N PHE A 71 7.04 25.59 15.92
CA PHE A 71 6.48 24.73 16.95
C PHE A 71 6.45 25.49 18.28
N GLU A 72 5.26 25.71 18.82
CA GLU A 72 5.05 26.57 20.00
C GLU A 72 5.71 27.95 19.84
N GLY A 73 5.64 28.54 18.65
CA GLY A 73 6.21 29.85 18.33
C GLY A 73 7.72 29.87 18.05
N LYS A 74 8.41 28.72 18.16
CA LYS A 74 9.87 28.63 17.86
C LYS A 74 10.09 27.98 16.51
N ASN A 75 10.88 28.61 15.66
CA ASN A 75 11.22 28.04 14.37
C ASN A 75 12.16 26.82 14.51
N LEU A 76 11.69 25.65 14.10
CA LEU A 76 12.46 24.40 14.18
C LEU A 76 13.65 24.40 13.22
N LEU A 77 13.56 25.12 12.11
CA LEU A 77 14.62 25.19 11.08
C LEU A 77 15.86 25.94 11.59
N ASP A 78 15.69 26.83 12.57
CA ASP A 78 16.80 27.61 13.16
C ASP A 78 17.50 26.86 14.31
N LEU A 79 16.94 25.71 14.74
CA LEU A 79 17.49 24.98 15.87
C LEU A 79 18.77 24.23 15.49
N PRO A 80 19.81 24.29 16.34
CA PRO A 80 20.97 23.42 16.20
C PRO A 80 20.54 21.95 16.25
N ARG A 81 21.19 21.09 15.47
CA ARG A 81 20.88 19.65 15.36
C ARG A 81 20.78 18.95 16.72
N ARG A 82 21.58 19.37 17.71
CA ARG A 82 21.55 18.83 19.08
C ARG A 82 20.24 19.17 19.80
N GLU A 83 19.69 20.36 19.58
CA GLU A 83 18.43 20.78 20.20
C GLU A 83 17.22 20.15 19.49
N MET A 84 17.26 20.05 18.17
CA MET A 84 16.26 19.34 17.39
C MET A 84 16.13 17.87 17.85
N ARG A 85 17.26 17.17 18.07
CA ARG A 85 17.26 15.79 18.61
C ARG A 85 16.59 15.67 19.99
N LYS A 86 16.63 16.68 20.83
CA LYS A 86 15.96 16.66 22.14
C LYS A 86 14.44 16.81 22.02
N LYS A 87 13.97 17.48 20.95
CA LYS A 87 12.54 17.64 20.66
C LYS A 87 11.94 16.43 19.96
N CYS A 88 12.67 15.88 18.99
CA CYS A 88 12.26 14.66 18.29
C CYS A 88 12.24 13.46 19.24
N GLY A 89 11.13 12.74 19.27
CA GLY A 89 10.86 11.62 20.17
C GLY A 89 10.33 12.03 21.55
N LYS A 90 10.48 13.30 21.94
CA LYS A 90 9.95 13.82 23.21
C LYS A 90 8.74 14.73 23.02
N ASP A 91 8.90 15.85 22.31
CA ASP A 91 7.84 16.84 22.09
C ASP A 91 7.08 16.58 20.77
N ILE A 92 7.81 16.12 19.74
CA ILE A 92 7.30 15.75 18.43
C ILE A 92 7.73 14.30 18.16
N ALA A 93 6.80 13.42 17.90
CA ALA A 93 7.08 12.02 17.56
C ALA A 93 6.49 11.64 16.21
N MET A 94 7.03 10.61 15.58
CA MET A 94 6.60 10.15 14.27
C MET A 94 6.40 8.63 14.24
N ILE A 95 5.31 8.20 13.62
CA ILE A 95 5.05 6.83 13.18
C ILE A 95 5.37 6.80 11.71
N PHE A 96 6.32 5.96 11.30
CA PHE A 96 6.75 5.82 9.91
C PHE A 96 5.84 4.85 9.14
N GLN A 97 5.88 4.94 7.82
CA GLN A 97 5.00 4.20 6.90
C GLN A 97 5.13 2.68 7.01
N GLU A 98 6.35 2.15 7.18
CA GLU A 98 6.59 0.71 7.21
C GLU A 98 7.13 0.23 8.57
N PRO A 99 6.39 -0.62 9.31
CA PRO A 99 6.85 -1.16 10.58
C PRO A 99 8.12 -2.00 10.47
N MET A 100 8.24 -2.78 9.39
CA MET A 100 9.36 -3.70 9.20
C MET A 100 10.70 -2.99 8.95
N SER A 101 10.67 -1.80 8.36
CA SER A 101 11.86 -0.98 8.14
C SER A 101 12.19 -0.09 9.34
N SER A 102 11.19 0.19 10.19
CA SER A 102 11.31 1.11 11.33
C SER A 102 11.75 0.41 12.62
N LEU A 103 11.40 -0.87 12.80
CA LEU A 103 11.82 -1.68 13.92
C LEU A 103 13.13 -2.40 13.61
N ASN A 104 14.11 -2.29 14.52
CA ASN A 104 15.37 -3.01 14.37
C ASN A 104 15.16 -4.50 14.64
N PRO A 105 15.38 -5.41 13.65
CA PRO A 105 15.05 -6.83 13.78
C PRO A 105 15.92 -7.59 14.78
N VAL A 106 17.08 -7.06 15.18
CA VAL A 106 18.04 -7.72 16.09
C VAL A 106 17.88 -7.30 17.54
N PHE A 107 16.95 -6.38 17.85
CA PHE A 107 16.62 -5.98 19.21
C PHE A 107 15.20 -6.40 19.59
N THR A 108 15.01 -6.73 20.88
CA THR A 108 13.68 -7.06 21.38
C THR A 108 12.79 -5.80 21.41
N VAL A 109 11.47 -6.01 21.32
CA VAL A 109 10.47 -4.95 21.37
C VAL A 109 10.63 -4.07 22.63
N GLY A 110 10.76 -4.72 23.79
CA GLY A 110 10.92 -4.00 25.05
C GLY A 110 12.21 -3.19 25.12
N SER A 111 13.30 -3.64 24.52
CA SER A 111 14.55 -2.90 24.50
C SER A 111 14.46 -1.62 23.66
N GLN A 112 13.78 -1.68 22.52
CA GLN A 112 13.59 -0.52 21.64
C GLN A 112 12.69 0.56 22.28
N ILE A 113 11.62 0.17 22.98
CA ILE A 113 10.79 1.12 23.74
C ILE A 113 11.58 1.70 24.93
N ALA A 114 12.31 0.84 25.67
CA ALA A 114 13.08 1.26 26.82
C ALA A 114 14.21 2.24 26.48
N GLU A 115 14.84 2.10 25.32
CA GLU A 115 15.87 3.02 24.81
C GLU A 115 15.35 4.45 24.73
N ILE A 116 14.16 4.67 24.19
CA ILE A 116 13.53 5.99 24.07
C ILE A 116 13.30 6.60 25.44
N LEU A 117 12.79 5.81 26.40
CA LEU A 117 12.53 6.25 27.77
C LEU A 117 13.82 6.62 28.52
N GLN A 118 14.89 5.86 28.33
CA GLN A 118 16.19 6.14 28.92
C GLN A 118 16.79 7.42 28.31
N LEU A 119 16.74 7.55 26.98
CA LEU A 119 17.34 8.67 26.27
C LEU A 119 16.65 9.99 26.59
N HIS A 120 15.33 10.04 26.56
CA HIS A 120 14.56 11.29 26.66
C HIS A 120 14.07 11.61 28.05
N LEU A 121 13.82 10.60 28.89
CA LEU A 121 13.30 10.81 30.26
C LEU A 121 14.31 10.46 31.37
N GLY A 122 15.51 9.98 31.00
CA GLY A 122 16.56 9.63 31.96
C GLY A 122 16.21 8.45 32.88
N MET A 123 15.26 7.60 32.49
CA MET A 123 14.82 6.47 33.30
C MET A 123 15.94 5.44 33.46
N SER A 124 16.03 4.81 34.62
CA SER A 124 16.89 3.66 34.84
C SER A 124 16.38 2.47 33.99
N ARG A 125 17.25 1.49 33.69
CA ARG A 125 16.91 0.31 32.89
C ARG A 125 15.69 -0.46 33.43
N LYS A 126 15.59 -0.57 34.77
CA LYS A 126 14.46 -1.22 35.45
C LYS A 126 13.15 -0.44 35.27
N GLN A 127 13.20 0.88 35.46
CA GLN A 127 12.04 1.77 35.27
C GLN A 127 11.58 1.78 33.80
N ALA A 128 12.52 1.91 32.87
CA ALA A 128 12.23 1.92 31.44
C ALA A 128 11.57 0.62 30.97
N ARG A 129 12.05 -0.55 31.46
CA ARG A 129 11.42 -1.85 31.14
C ARG A 129 10.00 -1.95 31.72
N ALA A 130 9.78 -1.52 32.95
CA ALA A 130 8.44 -1.53 33.55
C ALA A 130 7.49 -0.62 32.78
N ARG A 131 7.94 0.59 32.41
CA ARG A 131 7.14 1.52 31.61
C ARG A 131 6.90 0.99 30.17
N ALA A 132 7.86 0.31 29.57
CA ALA A 132 7.69 -0.34 28.28
C ALA A 132 6.58 -1.41 28.31
N LEU A 133 6.50 -2.19 29.39
CA LEU A 133 5.41 -3.16 29.59
C LEU A 133 4.05 -2.46 29.68
N GLU A 134 3.94 -1.37 30.46
CA GLU A 134 2.70 -0.58 30.53
C GLU A 134 2.28 -0.03 29.17
N LEU A 135 3.23 0.44 28.35
CA LEU A 135 2.96 0.94 26.99
C LEU A 135 2.47 -0.18 26.06
N LEU A 136 3.03 -1.39 26.16
CA LEU A 136 2.55 -2.54 25.38
C LEU A 136 1.11 -2.94 25.77
N ILE A 137 0.76 -2.82 27.06
CA ILE A 137 -0.63 -3.00 27.54
C ILE A 137 -1.51 -1.89 26.97
N GLU A 138 -1.06 -0.64 27.04
CA GLU A 138 -1.81 0.53 26.57
C GLU A 138 -2.17 0.48 25.08
N VAL A 139 -1.26 -0.03 24.24
CA VAL A 139 -1.53 -0.23 22.81
C VAL A 139 -2.21 -1.55 22.50
N GLY A 140 -2.57 -2.35 23.50
CA GLY A 140 -3.32 -3.60 23.33
C GLY A 140 -2.53 -4.74 22.70
N ILE A 141 -1.24 -4.91 23.05
CA ILE A 141 -0.47 -6.11 22.65
C ILE A 141 -0.95 -7.31 23.50
N PRO A 142 -1.34 -8.43 22.87
CA PRO A 142 -1.73 -9.64 23.60
C PRO A 142 -0.51 -10.29 24.28
N SER A 143 -0.68 -10.74 25.54
CA SER A 143 0.40 -11.35 26.36
C SER A 143 1.66 -10.49 26.42
N PRO A 144 1.57 -9.22 26.86
CA PRO A 144 2.66 -8.25 26.77
C PRO A 144 3.89 -8.67 27.57
N GLU A 145 3.71 -9.45 28.66
CA GLU A 145 4.78 -9.96 29.53
C GLU A 145 5.75 -10.87 28.77
N THR A 146 5.24 -11.63 27.79
CA THR A 146 6.05 -12.50 26.93
C THR A 146 6.54 -11.77 25.67
N LYS A 147 5.69 -10.89 25.13
CA LYS A 147 5.99 -10.17 23.89
C LYS A 147 7.02 -9.05 24.06
N ILE A 148 7.23 -8.57 25.28
CA ILE A 148 8.27 -7.57 25.57
C ILE A 148 9.68 -8.08 25.21
N ASP A 149 9.93 -9.38 25.33
CA ASP A 149 11.19 -10.03 24.98
C ASP A 149 11.20 -10.64 23.56
N ALA A 150 10.10 -10.49 22.82
CA ALA A 150 10.02 -10.94 21.44
C ALA A 150 10.77 -10.00 20.48
N TYR A 151 11.25 -10.56 19.38
CA TYR A 151 11.82 -9.80 18.27
C TYR A 151 10.72 -9.39 17.29
N PRO A 152 10.91 -8.29 16.53
CA PRO A 152 9.90 -7.81 15.57
C PRO A 152 9.37 -8.89 14.62
N GLY A 153 10.24 -9.73 14.07
CA GLY A 153 9.84 -10.83 13.16
C GLY A 153 8.96 -11.92 13.79
N GLN A 154 8.76 -11.91 15.11
CA GLN A 154 7.87 -12.83 15.83
C GLN A 154 6.46 -12.23 16.07
N LEU A 155 6.21 -11.03 15.56
CA LEU A 155 4.96 -10.31 15.68
C LEU A 155 4.24 -10.23 14.33
N SER A 156 2.90 -10.19 14.35
CA SER A 156 2.13 -9.87 13.15
C SER A 156 2.30 -8.38 12.76
N GLY A 157 1.99 -8.03 11.51
CA GLY A 157 2.09 -6.64 11.03
C GLY A 157 1.31 -5.65 11.90
N GLY A 158 0.08 -5.98 12.30
CA GLY A 158 -0.70 -5.15 13.22
C GLY A 158 -0.10 -5.04 14.62
N GLN A 159 0.58 -6.10 15.12
CA GLN A 159 1.30 -6.04 16.39
C GLN A 159 2.57 -5.18 16.27
N GLN A 160 3.31 -5.28 15.18
CA GLN A 160 4.46 -4.42 14.91
C GLN A 160 4.04 -2.94 14.84
N GLN A 161 2.91 -2.65 14.19
CA GLN A 161 2.34 -1.30 14.13
C GLN A 161 2.01 -0.78 15.53
N ARG A 162 1.37 -1.59 16.38
CA ARG A 162 1.09 -1.22 17.79
C ARG A 162 2.37 -0.95 18.59
N VAL A 163 3.44 -1.70 18.34
CA VAL A 163 4.76 -1.46 18.95
C VAL A 163 5.33 -0.11 18.50
N MET A 164 5.26 0.22 17.21
CA MET A 164 5.69 1.55 16.73
C MET A 164 4.88 2.68 17.37
N ILE A 165 3.56 2.50 17.51
CA ILE A 165 2.70 3.45 18.22
C ILE A 165 3.18 3.60 19.69
N ALA A 166 3.45 2.48 20.39
CA ALA A 166 3.96 2.51 21.76
C ALA A 166 5.29 3.27 21.87
N MET A 167 6.20 3.09 20.91
CA MET A 167 7.45 3.84 20.83
C MET A 167 7.19 5.33 20.62
N ALA A 168 6.32 5.70 19.71
CA ALA A 168 6.02 7.10 19.40
C ALA A 168 5.38 7.84 20.58
N ILE A 169 4.49 7.19 21.34
CA ILE A 169 3.82 7.82 22.49
C ILE A 169 4.60 7.70 23.81
N ALA A 170 5.75 7.02 23.83
CA ALA A 170 6.50 6.70 25.04
C ALA A 170 6.79 7.92 25.93
N CYS A 171 7.11 9.05 25.31
CA CYS A 171 7.39 10.31 26.00
C CYS A 171 6.18 11.26 26.10
N LYS A 172 4.98 10.84 25.70
CA LYS A 172 3.75 11.66 25.64
C LYS A 172 3.97 12.94 24.83
N PRO A 173 4.24 12.82 23.52
CA PRO A 173 4.54 13.98 22.68
C PRO A 173 3.33 14.93 22.59
N LYS A 174 3.59 16.22 22.35
CA LYS A 174 2.53 17.20 22.06
C LYS A 174 1.99 17.08 20.64
N LEU A 175 2.87 16.69 19.70
CA LEU A 175 2.53 16.45 18.30
C LEU A 175 2.96 15.05 17.91
N LEU A 176 2.00 14.28 17.40
CA LEU A 176 2.23 12.98 16.76
C LEU A 176 2.08 13.13 15.24
N ILE A 177 3.10 12.81 14.48
CA ILE A 177 3.04 12.69 13.02
C ILE A 177 2.85 11.22 12.69
N ALA A 178 1.75 10.87 12.05
CA ALA A 178 1.44 9.51 11.65
C ALA A 178 1.49 9.44 10.11
N ASP A 179 2.60 8.94 9.56
CA ASP A 179 2.81 8.85 8.11
C ASP A 179 2.33 7.50 7.61
N GLU A 180 1.16 7.47 7.00
CA GLU A 180 0.46 6.29 6.49
C GLU A 180 0.41 5.11 7.48
N PRO A 181 -0.07 5.32 8.72
CA PRO A 181 0.07 4.33 9.80
C PRO A 181 -0.77 3.07 9.62
N THR A 182 -1.60 2.99 8.60
CA THR A 182 -2.50 1.88 8.32
C THR A 182 -2.25 1.22 6.96
N THR A 183 -1.25 1.66 6.21
CA THR A 183 -0.89 1.08 4.91
C THR A 183 -0.50 -0.39 5.05
N ALA A 184 -0.95 -1.24 4.13
CA ALA A 184 -0.76 -2.69 4.12
C ALA A 184 -1.41 -3.47 5.30
N LEU A 185 -2.35 -2.85 6.03
CA LEU A 185 -3.18 -3.53 7.04
C LEU A 185 -4.56 -3.85 6.46
N ASP A 186 -5.16 -4.95 6.92
CA ASP A 186 -6.54 -5.25 6.57
C ASP A 186 -7.52 -4.28 7.26
N VAL A 187 -8.74 -4.17 6.70
CA VAL A 187 -9.75 -3.19 7.12
C VAL A 187 -10.08 -3.28 8.61
N THR A 188 -10.11 -4.49 9.18
CA THR A 188 -10.42 -4.71 10.61
C THR A 188 -9.29 -4.17 11.49
N ILE A 189 -8.03 -4.50 11.17
CA ILE A 189 -6.86 -4.00 11.91
C ILE A 189 -6.70 -2.50 11.68
N GLN A 190 -6.93 -2.00 10.46
CA GLN A 190 -6.91 -0.58 10.14
C GLN A 190 -7.86 0.21 11.06
N LYS A 191 -9.12 -0.24 11.19
CA LYS A 191 -10.09 0.38 12.11
C LYS A 191 -9.61 0.36 13.54
N GLN A 192 -9.10 -0.77 14.02
CA GLN A 192 -8.54 -0.88 15.38
C GLN A 192 -7.37 0.07 15.64
N ILE A 193 -6.51 0.31 14.64
CA ILE A 193 -5.37 1.26 14.76
C ILE A 193 -5.89 2.71 14.79
N LEU A 194 -6.89 3.06 13.97
CA LEU A 194 -7.49 4.39 13.99
C LEU A 194 -8.17 4.68 15.34
N ASP A 195 -8.96 3.75 15.85
CA ASP A 195 -9.60 3.86 17.16
C ASP A 195 -8.58 3.97 18.29
N LEU A 196 -7.47 3.22 18.20
CA LEU A 196 -6.36 3.31 19.14
C LEU A 196 -5.70 4.70 19.11
N LEU A 197 -5.34 5.20 17.93
CA LEU A 197 -4.72 6.51 17.76
C LEU A 197 -5.61 7.62 18.31
N GLU A 198 -6.91 7.58 18.01
CA GLU A 198 -7.87 8.56 18.52
C GLU A 198 -8.03 8.49 20.04
N SER A 199 -8.07 7.29 20.64
CA SER A 199 -8.12 7.10 22.09
C SER A 199 -6.87 7.63 22.78
N LEU A 200 -5.68 7.37 22.21
CA LEU A 200 -4.40 7.84 22.74
C LEU A 200 -4.27 9.36 22.59
N ARG A 201 -4.72 9.92 21.46
CA ARG A 201 -4.75 11.38 21.24
C ARG A 201 -5.55 12.08 22.32
N LYS A 202 -6.78 11.62 22.60
CA LYS A 202 -7.64 12.17 23.65
C LYS A 202 -7.03 11.98 25.02
N LYS A 203 -6.54 10.80 25.36
CA LYS A 203 -5.95 10.47 26.67
C LYS A 203 -4.73 11.32 26.99
N HIS A 204 -3.83 11.53 26.02
CA HIS A 204 -2.58 12.26 26.19
C HIS A 204 -2.69 13.73 25.76
N GLN A 205 -3.86 14.18 25.30
CA GLN A 205 -4.10 15.55 24.82
C GLN A 205 -3.11 15.97 23.73
N MET A 206 -2.81 15.05 22.80
CA MET A 206 -1.89 15.29 21.69
C MET A 206 -2.62 15.93 20.51
N SER A 207 -1.91 16.70 19.70
CA SER A 207 -2.32 17.00 18.32
C SER A 207 -1.73 15.98 17.38
N MET A 208 -2.36 15.76 16.24
CA MET A 208 -1.91 14.78 15.27
C MET A 208 -1.88 15.36 13.86
N LEU A 209 -0.77 15.11 13.13
CA LEU A 209 -0.69 15.23 11.69
C LEU A 209 -0.83 13.82 11.12
N PHE A 210 -2.00 13.53 10.52
CA PHE A 210 -2.32 12.22 9.96
C PHE A 210 -2.13 12.24 8.45
N ILE A 211 -1.14 11.52 7.95
CA ILE A 211 -0.85 11.46 6.52
C ILE A 211 -1.44 10.18 5.94
N THR A 212 -2.20 10.31 4.86
CA THR A 212 -2.80 9.18 4.15
C THR A 212 -3.05 9.54 2.69
N HIS A 213 -3.18 8.52 1.85
CA HIS A 213 -3.72 8.66 0.49
C HIS A 213 -5.21 8.31 0.41
N ASP A 214 -5.81 7.79 1.48
CA ASP A 214 -7.22 7.38 1.53
C ASP A 214 -8.10 8.43 2.22
N LEU A 215 -8.88 9.16 1.41
CA LEU A 215 -9.83 10.17 1.90
C LEU A 215 -10.96 9.61 2.77
N ALA A 216 -11.30 8.31 2.67
CA ALA A 216 -12.33 7.75 3.53
C ALA A 216 -11.89 7.69 5.00
N LEU A 217 -10.59 7.41 5.24
CA LEU A 217 -10.04 7.37 6.59
C LEU A 217 -10.03 8.76 7.24
N VAL A 218 -9.88 9.80 6.43
CA VAL A 218 -9.89 11.18 6.90
C VAL A 218 -11.21 11.53 7.58
N GLY A 219 -12.33 11.09 7.01
CA GLY A 219 -13.67 11.29 7.57
C GLY A 219 -13.87 10.67 8.97
N GLU A 220 -13.07 9.65 9.32
CA GLU A 220 -13.17 8.93 10.58
C GLU A 220 -12.32 9.53 11.70
N ILE A 221 -11.17 10.15 11.38
CA ILE A 221 -10.17 10.52 12.40
C ILE A 221 -9.84 12.01 12.45
N ALA A 222 -10.05 12.76 11.36
CA ALA A 222 -9.55 14.12 11.25
C ALA A 222 -10.61 15.19 11.50
N ASP A 223 -10.20 16.31 12.10
CA ASP A 223 -10.99 17.53 12.27
C ASP A 223 -10.87 18.44 11.04
N GLN A 224 -9.66 18.49 10.47
CA GLN A 224 -9.32 19.30 9.29
C GLN A 224 -8.55 18.45 8.29
N VAL A 225 -8.65 18.83 7.01
CA VAL A 225 -7.94 18.16 5.92
C VAL A 225 -7.22 19.18 5.03
N ILE A 226 -6.05 18.78 4.56
CA ILE A 226 -5.21 19.50 3.60
C ILE A 226 -4.99 18.56 2.42
N VAL A 227 -5.44 18.94 1.23
CA VAL A 227 -5.26 18.17 0.00
C VAL A 227 -4.06 18.71 -0.76
N MET A 228 -3.06 17.85 -0.98
CA MET A 228 -1.82 18.21 -1.70
C MET A 228 -1.74 17.53 -3.07
N ARG A 229 -1.21 18.28 -4.05
CA ARG A 229 -0.84 17.76 -5.35
C ARG A 229 0.41 18.46 -5.89
N HIS A 230 1.37 17.69 -6.41
CA HIS A 230 2.61 18.21 -7.02
C HIS A 230 3.34 19.26 -6.17
N GLY A 231 3.38 19.04 -4.85
CA GLY A 231 4.06 19.93 -3.90
C GLY A 231 3.27 21.15 -3.48
N GLN A 232 2.02 21.30 -3.88
CA GLN A 232 1.15 22.45 -3.56
C GLN A 232 -0.07 22.00 -2.77
N ILE A 233 -0.61 22.86 -1.93
CA ILE A 233 -1.93 22.70 -1.32
C ILE A 233 -2.98 23.10 -2.36
N ARG A 234 -3.90 22.19 -2.65
CA ARG A 234 -5.04 22.42 -3.57
C ARG A 234 -6.27 22.91 -2.83
N GLU A 235 -6.56 22.29 -1.70
CA GLU A 235 -7.71 22.62 -0.88
C GLU A 235 -7.38 22.33 0.60
N GLN A 236 -7.91 23.14 1.51
CA GLN A 236 -7.80 22.89 2.95
C GLN A 236 -9.03 23.44 3.68
N GLY A 237 -9.47 22.74 4.73
CA GLY A 237 -10.64 23.14 5.49
C GLY A 237 -11.07 22.11 6.51
N ARG A 238 -12.28 22.28 7.03
CA ARG A 238 -12.90 21.25 7.88
C ARG A 238 -13.20 20.00 7.04
N VAL A 239 -13.01 18.84 7.61
CA VAL A 239 -13.21 17.57 6.89
C VAL A 239 -14.59 17.50 6.24
N LYS A 240 -15.65 17.87 6.96
CA LYS A 240 -17.01 17.84 6.43
C LYS A 240 -17.19 18.73 5.20
N ASP A 241 -16.61 19.92 5.23
CA ASP A 241 -16.77 20.89 4.13
C ASP A 241 -16.04 20.40 2.87
N VAL A 242 -14.80 19.90 3.03
CA VAL A 242 -13.97 19.44 1.90
C VAL A 242 -14.46 18.12 1.31
N LEU A 243 -14.98 17.19 2.14
CA LEU A 243 -15.46 15.89 1.64
C LEU A 243 -16.87 15.96 1.05
N GLU A 244 -17.77 16.76 1.63
CA GLU A 244 -19.17 16.86 1.16
C GLU A 244 -19.35 17.92 0.05
N ARG A 245 -18.53 18.98 0.06
CA ARG A 245 -18.63 20.13 -0.86
C ARG A 245 -17.28 20.61 -1.36
N PRO A 246 -16.48 19.73 -1.97
CA PRO A 246 -15.17 20.11 -2.48
C PRO A 246 -15.26 21.24 -3.49
N GLN A 247 -14.36 22.20 -3.38
CA GLN A 247 -14.29 23.34 -4.31
C GLN A 247 -13.25 23.10 -5.39
N ASP A 248 -12.10 22.50 -5.04
CA ASP A 248 -11.03 22.22 -5.98
C ASP A 248 -11.35 21.00 -6.86
N VAL A 249 -11.07 21.11 -8.15
CA VAL A 249 -11.35 20.06 -9.16
C VAL A 249 -10.60 18.79 -8.87
N TYR A 250 -9.36 18.90 -8.38
CA TYR A 250 -8.56 17.72 -8.01
C TYR A 250 -9.16 16.97 -6.83
N THR A 251 -9.66 17.69 -5.82
CA THR A 251 -10.35 17.09 -4.67
C THR A 251 -11.60 16.34 -5.12
N LYS A 252 -12.40 16.94 -6.01
CA LYS A 252 -13.58 16.29 -6.63
C LYS A 252 -13.18 15.01 -7.38
N ALA A 253 -12.16 15.09 -8.23
CA ALA A 253 -11.65 13.97 -8.99
C ALA A 253 -11.18 12.83 -8.07
N LEU A 254 -10.41 13.15 -7.02
CA LEU A 254 -9.87 12.16 -6.09
C LEU A 254 -10.99 11.41 -5.33
N LEU A 255 -12.08 12.09 -4.98
CA LEU A 255 -13.25 11.47 -4.35
C LEU A 255 -14.01 10.54 -5.30
N HIS A 256 -14.04 10.85 -6.61
CA HIS A 256 -14.77 10.07 -7.61
C HIS A 256 -13.96 8.91 -8.21
N CYS A 257 -12.63 8.94 -8.17
CA CYS A 257 -11.77 7.86 -8.66
C CYS A 257 -11.88 6.56 -7.84
N ARG A 258 -12.43 6.62 -6.63
CA ARG A 258 -12.55 5.46 -5.75
C ARG A 258 -13.72 4.56 -6.15
N PRO A 259 -13.54 3.22 -6.21
CA PRO A 259 -14.66 2.28 -6.34
C PRO A 259 -15.67 2.45 -5.19
N GLN A 260 -16.95 2.45 -5.51
CA GLN A 260 -18.04 2.58 -4.55
C GLN A 260 -18.82 1.27 -4.43
N LEU A 261 -19.25 0.94 -3.20
CA LEU A 261 -20.08 -0.26 -2.98
C LEU A 261 -21.46 -0.19 -3.66
N SER A 262 -21.97 1.01 -3.91
CA SER A 262 -23.30 1.22 -4.50
C SER A 262 -23.30 1.23 -6.03
N LYS A 263 -22.16 1.50 -6.69
CA LYS A 263 -22.08 1.71 -8.14
C LYS A 263 -20.98 0.85 -8.79
N ARG A 264 -21.24 0.38 -10.00
CA ARG A 264 -20.29 -0.37 -10.83
C ARG A 264 -20.21 0.25 -12.22
N PRO A 265 -19.53 1.38 -12.39
CA PRO A 265 -19.39 1.98 -13.70
C PRO A 265 -18.61 1.05 -14.64
N MET A 266 -18.87 1.14 -15.95
CA MET A 266 -18.11 0.41 -16.96
C MET A 266 -16.62 0.65 -16.84
N ARG A 267 -16.24 1.88 -16.48
CA ARG A 267 -14.87 2.31 -16.24
C ARG A 267 -14.84 3.28 -15.05
N LEU A 268 -13.87 3.11 -14.16
CA LEU A 268 -13.66 4.06 -13.06
C LEU A 268 -13.20 5.40 -13.64
N PRO A 269 -13.75 6.53 -13.17
CA PRO A 269 -13.24 7.83 -13.51
C PRO A 269 -11.76 7.97 -13.12
N MET A 270 -11.00 8.68 -13.94
CA MET A 270 -9.60 9.02 -13.69
C MET A 270 -9.46 10.52 -13.48
N ILE A 271 -8.40 10.96 -12.81
CA ILE A 271 -8.14 12.40 -12.62
C ILE A 271 -8.06 13.14 -13.95
N SER A 272 -7.49 12.50 -14.99
CA SER A 272 -7.44 13.05 -16.35
C SER A 272 -8.80 13.33 -16.99
N ASP A 273 -9.85 12.69 -16.49
CA ASP A 273 -11.20 12.87 -17.00
C ASP A 273 -11.86 14.15 -16.46
N PHE A 274 -11.35 14.68 -15.33
CA PHE A 274 -11.85 15.88 -14.67
C PHE A 274 -11.00 17.12 -14.98
N MET A 275 -9.71 16.92 -15.28
CA MET A 275 -8.78 18.02 -15.45
C MET A 275 -7.68 17.72 -16.45
N GLN A 276 -7.34 18.72 -17.27
CA GLN A 276 -6.18 18.67 -18.17
C GLN A 276 -5.12 19.68 -17.71
N GLN A 277 -3.87 19.28 -17.85
CA GLN A 277 -2.75 20.18 -17.62
C GLN A 277 -2.61 21.16 -18.80
N LYS A 278 -2.57 22.46 -18.48
CA LYS A 278 -2.30 23.52 -19.46
C LYS A 278 -1.17 24.41 -18.93
N GLY A 279 0.06 24.14 -19.33
CA GLY A 279 1.25 24.74 -18.74
C GLY A 279 1.45 24.26 -17.30
N ASP A 280 1.63 25.20 -16.37
CA ASP A 280 1.74 24.93 -14.94
C ASP A 280 0.38 24.84 -14.22
N ASP A 281 -0.71 25.22 -14.90
CA ASP A 281 -2.06 25.22 -14.37
C ASP A 281 -2.87 24.00 -14.84
N TYR A 282 -3.95 23.71 -14.10
CA TYR A 282 -4.93 22.67 -14.44
C TYR A 282 -6.26 23.30 -14.72
N ILE A 283 -6.80 22.99 -15.90
CA ILE A 283 -8.13 23.46 -16.31
C ILE A 283 -9.12 22.32 -16.09
N GLU A 284 -10.27 22.65 -15.50
CA GLU A 284 -11.42 21.75 -15.44
C GLU A 284 -11.83 21.43 -16.89
N THR A 285 -11.75 20.16 -17.24
CA THR A 285 -12.34 19.62 -18.45
C THR A 285 -13.80 19.30 -18.16
N HIS A 286 -14.64 18.89 -18.88
CA HIS A 286 -16.06 18.64 -18.64
C HIS A 286 -16.30 17.95 -17.30
N THR A 287 -17.29 18.45 -16.54
CA THR A 287 -17.81 17.75 -15.37
C THR A 287 -18.41 16.43 -15.83
N ILE A 288 -17.69 15.33 -15.60
CA ILE A 288 -18.28 14.01 -15.84
C ILE A 288 -19.40 13.85 -14.82
N ASP A 289 -20.63 13.73 -15.33
CA ASP A 289 -21.74 13.30 -14.51
C ASP A 289 -21.54 11.81 -14.15
N VAL A 290 -20.91 11.58 -12.99
CA VAL A 290 -20.63 10.23 -12.48
C VAL A 290 -21.92 9.43 -12.27
N GLU A 291 -23.06 10.09 -12.15
CA GLU A 291 -24.37 9.44 -12.01
C GLU A 291 -24.87 8.87 -13.34
N SER A 292 -24.50 9.48 -14.46
CA SER A 292 -24.86 9.03 -15.80
C SER A 292 -23.95 7.94 -16.38
N LEU A 293 -22.88 7.54 -15.68
CA LEU A 293 -21.96 6.49 -16.17
C LEU A 293 -22.69 5.16 -16.38
N GLN A 294 -22.49 4.57 -17.55
CA GLN A 294 -22.99 3.22 -17.83
C GLN A 294 -22.51 2.24 -16.78
N GLN A 295 -23.43 1.44 -16.26
CA GLN A 295 -23.12 0.42 -15.26
C GLN A 295 -22.78 -0.90 -15.93
N ARG A 296 -21.74 -1.57 -15.45
CA ARG A 296 -21.37 -2.91 -15.94
C ARG A 296 -22.24 -3.95 -15.24
N SER A 297 -23.02 -4.70 -16.02
CA SER A 297 -23.70 -5.90 -15.52
C SER A 297 -22.65 -7.00 -15.33
N ARG A 298 -22.48 -7.45 -14.11
CA ARG A 298 -21.60 -8.59 -13.77
C ARG A 298 -22.41 -9.66 -13.06
N GLY A 299 -22.04 -10.90 -13.28
CA GLY A 299 -22.66 -12.07 -12.69
C GLY A 299 -22.51 -13.29 -13.57
N LEU A 300 -22.86 -14.43 -13.03
CA LEU A 300 -22.88 -15.69 -13.75
C LEU A 300 -24.30 -15.96 -14.23
N THR A 301 -24.43 -16.44 -15.46
CA THR A 301 -25.71 -16.89 -16.06
C THR A 301 -26.01 -18.35 -15.71
N GLY A 302 -25.01 -19.08 -15.17
CA GLY A 302 -25.08 -20.50 -14.88
C GLY A 302 -24.83 -21.43 -16.07
N GLN A 303 -24.43 -20.85 -17.21
CA GLN A 303 -24.11 -21.59 -18.45
C GLN A 303 -22.64 -21.42 -18.88
N GLU A 304 -21.83 -20.77 -18.05
CA GLU A 304 -20.43 -20.52 -18.36
C GLU A 304 -19.59 -21.79 -18.31
N GLU A 305 -18.59 -21.87 -19.20
CA GLU A 305 -17.56 -22.88 -19.16
C GLU A 305 -16.68 -22.68 -17.91
N ILE A 306 -16.52 -23.73 -17.09
CA ILE A 306 -15.65 -23.70 -15.92
C ILE A 306 -14.22 -24.02 -16.34
N ILE A 307 -13.32 -23.05 -16.15
CA ILE A 307 -11.88 -23.21 -16.47
C ILE A 307 -11.10 -23.83 -15.31
N LEU A 308 -11.50 -23.50 -14.07
CA LEU A 308 -10.85 -24.03 -12.85
C LEU A 308 -11.92 -24.46 -11.84
N ASP A 309 -11.84 -25.70 -11.37
CA ASP A 309 -12.72 -26.27 -10.35
C ASP A 309 -11.89 -26.78 -9.17
N VAL A 310 -11.97 -26.11 -8.04
CA VAL A 310 -11.22 -26.41 -6.81
C VAL A 310 -12.14 -27.12 -5.83
N ARG A 311 -11.70 -28.27 -5.32
CA ARG A 311 -12.50 -29.14 -4.45
C ARG A 311 -11.73 -29.49 -3.18
N ASP A 312 -12.28 -29.15 -2.02
CA ASP A 312 -11.80 -29.50 -0.67
C ASP A 312 -10.31 -29.21 -0.47
N LEU A 313 -9.80 -28.09 -1.03
CA LEU A 313 -8.40 -27.71 -1.00
C LEU A 313 -7.95 -27.46 0.44
N LYS A 314 -6.85 -28.10 0.86
CA LYS A 314 -6.32 -28.05 2.22
C LYS A 314 -4.83 -27.73 2.24
N LYS A 315 -4.42 -26.93 3.23
CA LYS A 315 -3.00 -26.70 3.55
C LYS A 315 -2.78 -26.60 5.03
N SER A 316 -1.93 -27.47 5.54
CA SER A 316 -1.41 -27.43 6.90
C SER A 316 0.09 -27.15 6.91
N PHE A 317 0.51 -26.29 7.82
CA PHE A 317 1.91 -26.05 8.14
C PHE A 317 2.23 -26.67 9.50
N TYR A 318 3.41 -27.23 9.64
CA TYR A 318 3.88 -27.89 10.85
C TYR A 318 5.07 -27.15 11.44
N SER A 319 4.95 -26.70 12.69
CA SER A 319 6.05 -26.10 13.46
C SER A 319 6.46 -27.01 14.62
N ARG A 320 7.75 -26.95 15.02
CA ARG A 320 8.23 -27.69 16.21
C ARG A 320 7.73 -26.97 17.47
N LYS A 321 7.11 -27.74 18.38
CA LYS A 321 6.72 -27.28 19.72
C LYS A 321 7.56 -28.06 20.76
N GLY A 322 8.60 -27.37 21.29
CA GLY A 322 9.54 -28.01 22.22
C GLY A 322 10.41 -29.08 21.54
N LEU A 323 10.98 -30.01 22.35
CA LEU A 323 11.94 -31.06 21.89
C LEU A 323 11.27 -32.17 21.07
N PHE A 324 9.99 -32.48 21.28
CA PHE A 324 9.31 -33.62 20.66
C PHE A 324 7.90 -33.34 20.08
N GLY A 325 7.38 -32.11 20.20
CA GLY A 325 6.03 -31.78 19.73
C GLY A 325 6.02 -31.17 18.33
N LYS A 326 5.03 -31.54 17.50
CA LYS A 326 4.65 -30.79 16.28
C LYS A 326 3.36 -30.05 16.56
N GLN A 327 3.31 -28.77 16.21
CA GLN A 327 2.09 -27.98 16.21
C GLN A 327 1.64 -27.79 14.77
N GLU A 328 0.42 -28.24 14.48
CA GLU A 328 -0.23 -28.03 13.19
C GLU A 328 -0.93 -26.68 13.15
N PHE A 329 -0.77 -25.96 12.05
CA PHE A 329 -1.52 -24.77 11.72
C PHE A 329 -2.19 -24.98 10.36
N GLN A 330 -3.51 -25.10 10.35
CA GLN A 330 -4.32 -25.26 9.13
C GLN A 330 -4.58 -23.88 8.52
N ALA A 331 -3.82 -23.54 7.47
CA ALA A 331 -3.97 -22.27 6.76
C ALA A 331 -5.17 -22.28 5.77
N VAL A 332 -5.44 -23.44 5.14
CA VAL A 332 -6.59 -23.66 4.26
C VAL A 332 -7.31 -24.93 4.74
N LYS A 333 -8.63 -24.79 5.04
CA LYS A 333 -9.41 -25.79 5.79
C LYS A 333 -10.48 -26.48 4.93
N GLY A 334 -10.17 -26.84 3.67
CA GLY A 334 -11.16 -27.50 2.81
C GLY A 334 -12.01 -26.49 2.04
N VAL A 335 -11.37 -25.71 1.17
CA VAL A 335 -12.02 -24.67 0.37
C VAL A 335 -12.41 -25.24 -0.99
N SER A 336 -13.64 -24.95 -1.45
CA SER A 336 -14.14 -25.36 -2.76
C SER A 336 -14.74 -24.16 -3.48
N PHE A 337 -14.39 -24.00 -4.77
CA PHE A 337 -14.92 -22.93 -5.63
C PHE A 337 -14.71 -23.26 -7.11
N GLN A 338 -15.41 -22.52 -7.95
CA GLN A 338 -15.27 -22.62 -9.41
C GLN A 338 -14.97 -21.25 -10.02
N LEU A 339 -14.11 -21.22 -11.01
CA LEU A 339 -13.83 -20.04 -11.83
C LEU A 339 -14.36 -20.29 -13.24
N ALA A 340 -15.28 -19.46 -13.68
CA ALA A 340 -15.78 -19.47 -15.03
C ALA A 340 -14.81 -18.75 -15.98
N LYS A 341 -14.70 -19.25 -17.22
CA LYS A 341 -13.83 -18.71 -18.26
C LYS A 341 -14.22 -17.27 -18.61
N GLY A 342 -13.22 -16.38 -18.69
CA GLY A 342 -13.44 -14.97 -18.98
C GLY A 342 -14.11 -14.19 -17.85
N LYS A 343 -14.24 -14.79 -16.65
CA LYS A 343 -14.89 -14.17 -15.48
C LYS A 343 -13.90 -13.91 -14.34
N THR A 344 -14.33 -13.10 -13.39
CA THR A 344 -13.53 -12.74 -12.20
C THR A 344 -14.17 -13.31 -10.95
N LEU A 345 -13.42 -14.18 -10.24
CA LEU A 345 -13.73 -14.59 -8.86
C LEU A 345 -12.99 -13.68 -7.88
N GLY A 346 -13.73 -12.91 -7.09
CA GLY A 346 -13.19 -12.13 -5.98
C GLY A 346 -13.04 -13.00 -4.74
N LEU A 347 -11.84 -13.02 -4.16
CA LEU A 347 -11.53 -13.72 -2.93
C LEU A 347 -11.25 -12.70 -1.83
N VAL A 348 -12.16 -12.61 -0.84
CA VAL A 348 -12.12 -11.61 0.25
C VAL A 348 -11.94 -12.27 1.59
N GLY A 349 -11.34 -11.55 2.53
CA GLY A 349 -11.19 -11.99 3.91
C GLY A 349 -10.09 -11.22 4.64
N GLU A 350 -10.01 -11.41 5.95
CA GLU A 350 -8.98 -10.79 6.80
C GLU A 350 -7.58 -11.30 6.47
N SER A 351 -6.57 -10.55 6.91
CA SER A 351 -5.17 -11.00 6.80
C SER A 351 -4.96 -12.33 7.54
N GLY A 352 -4.23 -13.24 6.92
CA GLY A 352 -4.02 -14.59 7.48
C GLY A 352 -5.17 -15.58 7.28
N SER A 353 -6.25 -15.23 6.57
CA SER A 353 -7.35 -16.17 6.26
C SER A 353 -7.00 -17.24 5.21
N GLY A 354 -5.81 -17.19 4.63
CA GLY A 354 -5.33 -18.18 3.66
C GLY A 354 -5.47 -17.81 2.18
N LYS A 355 -5.90 -16.60 1.83
CA LYS A 355 -6.10 -16.14 0.44
C LYS A 355 -4.86 -16.29 -0.43
N THR A 356 -3.75 -15.68 -0.03
CA THR A 356 -2.45 -15.82 -0.71
C THR A 356 -2.01 -17.29 -0.79
N THR A 357 -2.25 -18.06 0.27
CA THR A 357 -1.92 -19.48 0.28
C THR A 357 -2.66 -20.25 -0.81
N ILE A 358 -3.95 -19.96 -1.04
CA ILE A 358 -4.72 -20.55 -2.13
C ILE A 358 -4.06 -20.25 -3.48
N GLY A 359 -3.66 -19.00 -3.74
CA GLY A 359 -2.94 -18.62 -4.96
C GLY A 359 -1.64 -19.40 -5.15
N LEU A 360 -0.83 -19.50 -4.09
CA LEU A 360 0.43 -20.24 -4.11
C LEU A 360 0.25 -21.75 -4.33
N LEU A 361 -0.84 -22.35 -3.81
CA LEU A 361 -1.18 -23.75 -4.04
C LEU A 361 -1.56 -24.00 -5.52
N LEU A 362 -2.36 -23.11 -6.11
CA LEU A 362 -2.75 -23.22 -7.51
C LEU A 362 -1.55 -23.06 -8.47
N MET A 363 -0.58 -22.24 -8.11
CA MET A 363 0.69 -22.10 -8.81
C MET A 363 1.69 -23.20 -8.50
N ARG A 364 1.36 -24.13 -7.57
CA ARG A 364 2.27 -25.16 -7.04
C ARG A 364 3.59 -24.61 -6.50
N LEU A 365 3.58 -23.36 -6.05
CA LEU A 365 4.69 -22.77 -5.29
C LEU A 365 4.70 -23.27 -3.84
N GLN A 366 3.59 -23.89 -3.41
CA GLN A 366 3.45 -24.64 -2.18
C GLN A 366 2.68 -25.94 -2.47
N GLU A 367 3.01 -27.01 -1.77
CA GLU A 367 2.30 -28.28 -1.88
C GLU A 367 1.01 -28.26 -1.07
N ALA A 368 -0.10 -28.70 -1.66
CA ALA A 368 -1.35 -28.93 -0.96
C ALA A 368 -1.24 -30.15 -0.03
N THR A 369 -1.92 -30.09 1.14
CA THR A 369 -2.01 -31.27 2.03
C THR A 369 -3.24 -32.12 1.75
N GLY A 370 -4.14 -31.66 0.88
CA GLY A 370 -5.33 -32.37 0.43
C GLY A 370 -6.17 -31.57 -0.54
N GLY A 371 -7.15 -32.22 -1.13
CA GLY A 371 -8.05 -31.63 -2.13
C GLY A 371 -7.58 -31.82 -3.56
N LYS A 372 -8.29 -31.18 -4.49
CA LYS A 372 -8.01 -31.22 -5.95
C LYS A 372 -8.20 -29.82 -6.55
N ALA A 373 -7.46 -29.56 -7.61
CA ALA A 373 -7.66 -28.37 -8.46
C ALA A 373 -7.70 -28.81 -9.92
N LEU A 374 -8.89 -28.84 -10.49
CA LEU A 374 -9.11 -29.26 -11.88
C LEU A 374 -9.04 -28.04 -12.79
N PHE A 375 -7.97 -27.93 -13.57
CA PHE A 375 -7.81 -26.92 -14.61
C PHE A 375 -8.09 -27.59 -15.97
N GLU A 376 -9.07 -27.09 -16.71
CA GLU A 376 -9.56 -27.74 -17.95
C GLU A 376 -9.84 -29.25 -17.74
N GLY A 377 -10.39 -29.61 -16.56
CA GLY A 377 -10.71 -30.99 -16.18
C GLY A 377 -9.54 -31.86 -15.72
N GLN A 378 -8.29 -31.35 -15.72
CA GLN A 378 -7.10 -32.07 -15.28
C GLN A 378 -6.66 -31.60 -13.88
N ASP A 379 -6.43 -32.54 -12.96
CA ASP A 379 -6.00 -32.20 -11.58
C ASP A 379 -4.53 -31.75 -11.57
N ILE A 380 -4.32 -30.44 -11.57
CA ILE A 380 -2.98 -29.83 -11.60
C ILE A 380 -2.16 -30.10 -10.34
N LEU A 381 -2.78 -30.47 -9.21
CA LEU A 381 -2.06 -30.79 -7.97
C LEU A 381 -1.45 -32.19 -7.99
N ALA A 382 -2.04 -33.11 -8.76
CA ALA A 382 -1.58 -34.49 -8.88
C ALA A 382 -0.54 -34.71 -10.01
N MET A 383 -0.30 -33.71 -10.87
CA MET A 383 0.63 -33.81 -12.00
C MET A 383 2.08 -33.90 -11.55
N SER A 384 2.92 -34.58 -12.35
CA SER A 384 4.36 -34.45 -12.24
C SER A 384 4.84 -33.04 -12.60
N GLU A 385 6.07 -32.66 -12.24
CA GLU A 385 6.63 -31.35 -12.59
C GLU A 385 6.70 -31.11 -14.12
N LYS A 386 7.04 -32.15 -14.88
CA LYS A 386 7.10 -32.09 -16.35
C LYS A 386 5.73 -31.84 -16.99
N GLU A 387 4.69 -32.45 -16.45
CA GLU A 387 3.32 -32.25 -16.92
C GLU A 387 2.83 -30.85 -16.55
N PHE A 388 3.06 -30.44 -15.29
CA PHE A 388 2.64 -29.12 -14.83
C PHE A 388 3.36 -27.97 -15.53
N ALA A 389 4.58 -28.14 -16.01
CA ALA A 389 5.33 -27.12 -16.76
C ALA A 389 4.54 -26.56 -17.97
N ARG A 390 3.65 -27.37 -18.57
CA ARG A 390 2.77 -26.93 -19.65
C ARG A 390 1.64 -26.02 -19.17
N TYR A 391 1.20 -26.21 -17.92
CA TYR A 391 0.13 -25.44 -17.30
C TYR A 391 0.65 -24.16 -16.61
N GLN A 392 1.92 -24.12 -16.22
CA GLN A 392 2.54 -22.92 -15.60
C GLN A 392 2.38 -21.66 -16.44
N ARG A 393 2.46 -21.76 -17.79
CA ARG A 393 2.22 -20.59 -18.67
C ARG A 393 0.76 -20.16 -18.67
N LYS A 394 -0.19 -21.11 -18.51
CA LYS A 394 -1.64 -20.83 -18.57
C LYS A 394 -2.17 -20.16 -17.32
N ILE A 395 -1.52 -20.40 -16.17
CA ILE A 395 -1.87 -19.80 -14.89
C ILE A 395 -0.68 -18.95 -14.43
N GLN A 396 -0.90 -17.67 -14.18
CA GLN A 396 0.12 -16.73 -13.72
C GLN A 396 -0.33 -16.00 -12.46
N ILE A 397 0.61 -15.46 -11.70
CA ILE A 397 0.33 -14.71 -10.47
C ILE A 397 1.03 -13.34 -10.49
N ILE A 398 0.26 -12.31 -10.15
CA ILE A 398 0.76 -10.99 -9.80
C ILE A 398 0.83 -10.93 -8.28
N PHE A 399 2.02 -10.84 -7.73
CA PHE A 399 2.26 -10.81 -6.27
C PHE A 399 1.92 -9.45 -5.66
N GLN A 400 1.59 -9.45 -4.38
CA GLN A 400 1.26 -8.29 -3.56
C GLN A 400 2.34 -7.18 -3.61
N ASN A 401 3.61 -7.57 -3.57
CA ASN A 401 4.73 -6.63 -3.59
C ASN A 401 5.46 -6.67 -4.94
N PRO A 402 5.24 -5.66 -5.81
CA PRO A 402 5.91 -5.61 -7.11
C PRO A 402 7.44 -5.43 -6.98
N TYR A 403 7.93 -4.80 -5.90
CA TYR A 403 9.37 -4.67 -5.63
C TYR A 403 10.04 -6.02 -5.43
N ALA A 404 9.44 -6.88 -4.64
CA ALA A 404 9.99 -8.21 -4.34
C ALA A 404 9.87 -9.17 -5.54
N SER A 405 8.89 -8.91 -6.43
CA SER A 405 8.62 -9.79 -7.58
C SER A 405 9.46 -9.48 -8.83
N LEU A 406 10.05 -8.29 -8.93
CA LEU A 406 10.89 -7.88 -10.06
C LEU A 406 12.36 -7.94 -9.68
N ASN A 407 13.20 -8.58 -10.50
CA ASN A 407 14.63 -8.61 -10.26
C ASN A 407 15.23 -7.19 -10.41
N PRO A 408 15.76 -6.57 -9.34
CA PRO A 408 16.25 -5.18 -9.38
C PRO A 408 17.51 -5.00 -10.21
N ARG A 409 18.19 -6.10 -10.58
CA ARG A 409 19.42 -6.08 -11.42
C ARG A 409 19.13 -6.20 -12.91
N PHE A 410 17.89 -6.48 -13.29
CA PHE A 410 17.46 -6.60 -14.68
C PHE A 410 16.76 -5.33 -15.13
N THR A 411 16.98 -4.96 -16.39
CA THR A 411 16.14 -3.94 -17.04
C THR A 411 14.73 -4.50 -17.26
N VAL A 412 13.76 -3.62 -17.45
CA VAL A 412 12.39 -4.02 -17.76
C VAL A 412 12.33 -4.92 -18.99
N GLY A 413 13.13 -4.62 -20.03
CA GLY A 413 13.22 -5.47 -21.21
C GLY A 413 13.69 -6.89 -20.89
N GLN A 414 14.72 -7.04 -20.05
CA GLN A 414 15.17 -8.36 -19.60
C GLN A 414 14.10 -9.10 -18.79
N ILE A 415 13.40 -8.40 -17.89
CA ILE A 415 12.31 -8.97 -17.07
C ILE A 415 11.17 -9.50 -17.95
N LEU A 416 10.83 -8.79 -19.04
CA LEU A 416 9.77 -9.21 -19.96
C LEU A 416 10.23 -10.31 -20.92
N MET A 417 11.49 -10.29 -21.37
CA MET A 417 12.00 -11.27 -22.34
C MET A 417 12.36 -12.61 -21.70
N GLU A 418 12.81 -12.64 -20.43
CA GLU A 418 13.24 -13.86 -19.74
C GLU A 418 12.15 -14.96 -19.73
N PRO A 419 10.88 -14.69 -19.33
CA PRO A 419 9.83 -15.71 -19.40
C PRO A 419 9.59 -16.24 -20.81
N MET A 420 9.67 -15.37 -21.82
CA MET A 420 9.51 -15.79 -23.22
C MET A 420 10.65 -16.71 -23.65
N GLN A 421 11.89 -16.42 -23.24
CA GLN A 421 13.06 -17.28 -23.54
C GLN A 421 12.93 -18.64 -22.86
N VAL A 422 12.59 -18.68 -21.58
CA VAL A 422 12.43 -19.92 -20.80
C VAL A 422 11.35 -20.84 -21.41
N HIS A 423 10.24 -20.25 -21.86
CA HIS A 423 9.11 -21.01 -22.42
C HIS A 423 9.12 -21.14 -23.95
N GLY A 424 10.20 -20.72 -24.62
CA GLY A 424 10.36 -20.85 -26.07
C GLY A 424 9.35 -20.01 -26.89
N ILE A 425 8.94 -18.85 -26.36
CA ILE A 425 8.04 -17.92 -27.06
C ILE A 425 8.90 -16.95 -27.88
N GLY A 426 8.51 -16.74 -29.15
CA GLY A 426 9.26 -15.95 -30.13
C GLY A 426 10.48 -16.71 -30.69
N MET A 427 10.75 -16.55 -31.97
CA MET A 427 11.80 -17.26 -32.71
C MET A 427 13.21 -16.74 -32.33
N ASN A 428 13.32 -15.45 -31.99
CA ASN A 428 14.59 -14.79 -31.70
C ASN A 428 14.38 -13.59 -30.77
N ASP A 429 15.48 -12.99 -30.31
CA ASP A 429 15.44 -11.88 -29.36
C ASP A 429 14.86 -10.59 -29.96
N SER A 430 14.95 -10.40 -31.29
CA SER A 430 14.33 -9.25 -31.96
C SER A 430 12.80 -9.34 -31.90
N GLU A 431 12.23 -10.51 -32.13
CA GLU A 431 10.79 -10.74 -32.02
C GLU A 431 10.31 -10.61 -30.56
N ARG A 432 11.04 -11.21 -29.60
CA ARG A 432 10.75 -11.06 -28.17
C ARG A 432 10.77 -9.61 -27.73
N LYS A 433 11.76 -8.83 -28.20
CA LYS A 433 11.83 -7.40 -27.94
C LYS A 433 10.61 -6.66 -28.48
N GLN A 434 10.17 -6.95 -29.70
CA GLN A 434 8.98 -6.32 -30.26
C GLN A 434 7.75 -6.67 -29.42
N MET A 435 7.55 -7.95 -29.08
CA MET A 435 6.46 -8.37 -28.18
C MET A 435 6.50 -7.67 -26.83
N ALA A 436 7.69 -7.47 -26.26
CA ALA A 436 7.85 -6.76 -25.00
C ALA A 436 7.50 -5.27 -25.12
N LEU A 437 7.87 -4.62 -26.23
CA LEU A 437 7.50 -3.23 -26.51
C LEU A 437 5.99 -3.07 -26.69
N ASP A 438 5.35 -3.98 -27.43
CA ASP A 438 3.89 -3.99 -27.62
C ASP A 438 3.15 -4.16 -26.27
N LEU A 439 3.67 -5.02 -25.37
CA LEU A 439 3.12 -5.18 -24.01
C LEU A 439 3.31 -3.94 -23.14
N LEU A 440 4.45 -3.24 -23.25
CA LEU A 440 4.66 -1.98 -22.54
C LEU A 440 3.65 -0.91 -22.97
N GLU A 441 3.38 -0.80 -24.26
CA GLU A 441 2.36 0.12 -24.78
C GLU A 441 0.96 -0.23 -24.22
N ARG A 442 0.57 -1.51 -24.21
CA ARG A 442 -0.72 -1.98 -23.65
C ARG A 442 -0.90 -1.66 -22.18
N VAL A 443 0.18 -1.72 -21.40
CA VAL A 443 0.14 -1.31 -19.98
C VAL A 443 0.39 0.19 -19.79
N SER A 444 0.33 0.99 -20.85
CA SER A 444 0.52 2.45 -20.86
C SER A 444 1.88 2.89 -20.28
N LEU A 445 2.94 2.17 -20.67
CA LEU A 445 4.33 2.54 -20.39
C LEU A 445 5.06 2.90 -21.70
N PRO A 446 5.89 3.95 -21.70
CA PRO A 446 6.61 4.36 -22.88
C PRO A 446 7.67 3.32 -23.28
N ALA A 447 8.01 3.24 -24.58
CA ALA A 447 8.99 2.29 -25.11
C ALA A 447 10.39 2.43 -24.44
N GLN A 448 10.75 3.64 -23.97
CA GLN A 448 12.01 3.88 -23.24
C GLN A 448 12.08 3.13 -21.92
N ALA A 449 10.92 2.76 -21.33
CA ALA A 449 10.85 1.94 -20.13
C ALA A 449 11.59 0.60 -20.29
N PHE A 450 11.69 0.08 -21.50
CA PHE A 450 12.39 -1.18 -21.82
C PHE A 450 13.85 -1.21 -21.33
N TYR A 451 14.55 -0.06 -21.36
CA TYR A 451 15.96 0.03 -21.00
C TYR A 451 16.24 0.44 -19.55
N ARG A 452 15.19 0.77 -18.79
CA ARG A 452 15.30 1.25 -17.42
C ARG A 452 15.19 0.11 -16.41
N TYR A 453 15.68 0.35 -15.19
CA TYR A 453 15.61 -0.59 -14.08
C TYR A 453 14.34 -0.38 -13.23
N PRO A 454 13.83 -1.44 -12.55
CA PRO A 454 12.62 -1.34 -11.73
C PRO A 454 12.64 -0.22 -10.67
N HIS A 455 13.79 0.07 -10.07
CA HIS A 455 13.92 1.11 -9.03
C HIS A 455 13.71 2.54 -9.55
N GLU A 456 13.77 2.77 -10.87
CA GLU A 456 13.52 4.06 -11.50
C GLU A 456 12.03 4.35 -11.75
N PHE A 457 11.13 3.45 -11.36
CA PHE A 457 9.69 3.56 -11.59
C PHE A 457 8.92 3.75 -10.29
N SER A 458 7.76 4.41 -10.38
CA SER A 458 6.79 4.49 -9.28
C SER A 458 6.15 3.13 -8.97
N GLY A 459 5.52 2.99 -7.80
CA GLY A 459 4.82 1.76 -7.41
C GLY A 459 3.80 1.29 -8.45
N GLY A 460 2.97 2.19 -8.97
CA GLY A 460 1.98 1.87 -10.00
C GLY A 460 2.60 1.49 -11.35
N GLN A 461 3.70 2.12 -11.74
CA GLN A 461 4.44 1.74 -12.94
C GLN A 461 5.06 0.35 -12.79
N ARG A 462 5.63 0.01 -11.63
CA ARG A 462 6.14 -1.34 -11.35
C ARG A 462 5.03 -2.39 -11.38
N GLN A 463 3.84 -2.05 -10.88
CA GLN A 463 2.68 -2.93 -10.96
C GLN A 463 2.31 -3.23 -12.41
N ARG A 464 2.33 -2.22 -13.28
CA ARG A 464 2.09 -2.41 -14.72
C ARG A 464 3.17 -3.26 -15.38
N ILE A 465 4.44 -3.13 -14.98
CA ILE A 465 5.52 -4.01 -15.44
C ILE A 465 5.28 -5.46 -14.99
N ALA A 466 4.84 -5.68 -13.75
CA ALA A 466 4.51 -7.02 -13.24
C ALA A 466 3.32 -7.64 -14.01
N ILE A 467 2.30 -6.84 -14.34
CA ILE A 467 1.18 -7.27 -15.20
C ILE A 467 1.72 -7.65 -16.60
N ALA A 468 2.51 -6.77 -17.24
CA ALA A 468 3.09 -7.03 -18.56
C ALA A 468 3.93 -8.31 -18.57
N ARG A 469 4.73 -8.56 -17.52
CA ARG A 469 5.50 -9.80 -17.38
C ARG A 469 4.61 -11.04 -17.38
N CYS A 470 3.51 -11.04 -16.65
CA CYS A 470 2.57 -12.18 -16.67
C CYS A 470 1.97 -12.40 -18.07
N LEU A 471 1.65 -11.32 -18.78
CA LEU A 471 1.06 -11.39 -20.12
C LEU A 471 2.01 -11.91 -21.20
N THR A 472 3.33 -11.87 -20.99
CA THR A 472 4.32 -12.43 -21.93
C THR A 472 4.07 -13.90 -22.24
N LEU A 473 3.49 -14.64 -21.30
CA LEU A 473 3.20 -16.07 -21.41
C LEU A 473 1.80 -16.37 -21.98
N LYS A 474 0.98 -15.34 -22.25
CA LYS A 474 -0.40 -15.46 -22.75
C LYS A 474 -1.25 -16.38 -21.84
N PRO A 475 -1.39 -16.06 -20.55
CA PRO A 475 -2.12 -16.90 -19.60
C PRO A 475 -3.62 -16.93 -19.91
N GLU A 476 -4.31 -17.96 -19.42
CA GLU A 476 -5.77 -18.06 -19.44
C GLU A 476 -6.36 -17.67 -18.06
N VAL A 477 -5.59 -17.91 -16.99
CA VAL A 477 -5.95 -17.52 -15.63
C VAL A 477 -4.85 -16.64 -15.02
N LEU A 478 -5.26 -15.52 -14.44
CA LEU A 478 -4.36 -14.61 -13.74
C LEU A 478 -4.82 -14.44 -12.29
N ILE A 479 -3.96 -14.81 -11.36
CA ILE A 479 -4.19 -14.60 -9.92
C ILE A 479 -3.62 -13.24 -9.56
N CYS A 480 -4.47 -12.33 -9.10
CA CYS A 480 -4.10 -10.98 -8.66
C CYS A 480 -4.09 -10.96 -7.13
N ASP A 481 -2.92 -11.20 -6.50
CA ASP A 481 -2.79 -11.24 -5.06
C ASP A 481 -2.51 -9.85 -4.50
N GLU A 482 -3.54 -9.20 -3.95
CA GLU A 482 -3.53 -7.83 -3.41
C GLU A 482 -2.82 -6.81 -4.32
N SER A 483 -2.96 -6.99 -5.62
CA SER A 483 -2.19 -6.31 -6.67
C SER A 483 -2.43 -4.80 -6.77
N VAL A 484 -3.41 -4.25 -6.04
CA VAL A 484 -3.75 -2.81 -6.03
C VAL A 484 -3.79 -2.20 -4.62
N SER A 485 -3.56 -2.98 -3.57
CA SER A 485 -3.76 -2.55 -2.18
C SER A 485 -2.77 -1.48 -1.70
N ALA A 486 -1.55 -1.47 -2.23
CA ALA A 486 -0.50 -0.52 -1.87
C ALA A 486 -0.44 0.71 -2.80
N LEU A 487 -1.43 0.87 -3.70
CA LEU A 487 -1.48 1.95 -4.66
C LEU A 487 -2.39 3.07 -4.16
N ASP A 488 -2.03 4.32 -4.46
CA ASP A 488 -2.95 5.43 -4.24
C ASP A 488 -4.21 5.33 -5.12
N VAL A 489 -5.27 6.00 -4.71
CA VAL A 489 -6.62 5.85 -5.29
C VAL A 489 -6.65 6.06 -6.81
N SER A 490 -5.89 7.03 -7.33
CA SER A 490 -5.89 7.31 -8.77
C SER A 490 -5.16 6.23 -9.57
N VAL A 491 -4.02 5.76 -9.07
CA VAL A 491 -3.25 4.68 -9.69
C VAL A 491 -4.00 3.35 -9.57
N GLN A 492 -4.69 3.12 -8.45
CA GLN A 492 -5.57 1.97 -8.26
C GLN A 492 -6.67 1.93 -9.33
N ALA A 493 -7.36 3.06 -9.57
CA ALA A 493 -8.38 3.16 -10.63
C ALA A 493 -7.81 2.85 -12.02
N GLN A 494 -6.61 3.37 -12.33
CA GLN A 494 -5.93 3.10 -13.59
C GLN A 494 -5.59 1.62 -13.77
N VAL A 495 -5.09 0.95 -12.72
CA VAL A 495 -4.74 -0.48 -12.78
C VAL A 495 -5.99 -1.35 -12.87
N LEU A 496 -7.07 -1.01 -12.16
CA LEU A 496 -8.36 -1.72 -12.25
C LEU A 496 -8.96 -1.61 -13.66
N ASN A 497 -8.96 -0.41 -14.25
CA ASN A 497 -9.40 -0.21 -15.62
C ASN A 497 -8.53 -1.01 -16.61
N LEU A 498 -7.20 -0.98 -16.43
CA LEU A 498 -6.29 -1.77 -17.25
C LEU A 498 -6.59 -3.28 -17.17
N LEU A 499 -6.81 -3.82 -15.96
CA LEU A 499 -7.16 -5.25 -15.81
C LEU A 499 -8.47 -5.59 -16.50
N GLN A 500 -9.46 -4.69 -16.52
CA GLN A 500 -10.70 -4.90 -17.27
C GLN A 500 -10.47 -4.86 -18.77
N ASP A 501 -9.72 -3.87 -19.27
CA ASP A 501 -9.38 -3.76 -20.69
C ASP A 501 -8.65 -5.04 -21.18
N LEU A 502 -7.70 -5.55 -20.38
CA LEU A 502 -6.98 -6.78 -20.66
C LEU A 502 -7.87 -8.03 -20.60
N GLN A 503 -8.84 -8.07 -19.68
CA GLN A 503 -9.82 -9.15 -19.60
C GLN A 503 -10.68 -9.21 -20.86
N ASP A 504 -11.18 -8.05 -21.27
CA ASP A 504 -12.05 -7.95 -22.46
C ASP A 504 -11.26 -8.26 -23.76
N GLU A 505 -9.97 -7.87 -23.85
CA GLU A 505 -9.11 -8.07 -25.02
C GLU A 505 -8.62 -9.53 -25.14
N PHE A 506 -8.15 -10.12 -24.04
CA PHE A 506 -7.50 -11.43 -24.06
C PHE A 506 -8.39 -12.58 -23.56
N GLY A 507 -9.61 -12.31 -23.12
CA GLY A 507 -10.50 -13.32 -22.54
C GLY A 507 -9.98 -13.90 -21.20
N LEU A 508 -9.24 -13.11 -20.42
CA LEU A 508 -8.61 -13.57 -19.19
C LEU A 508 -9.63 -13.91 -18.10
N SER A 509 -9.37 -14.96 -17.35
CA SER A 509 -10.13 -15.30 -16.14
C SER A 509 -9.32 -14.87 -14.92
N TYR A 510 -9.93 -14.18 -13.94
CA TYR A 510 -9.22 -13.67 -12.78
C TYR A 510 -9.62 -14.36 -11.47
N ILE A 511 -8.64 -14.67 -10.63
CA ILE A 511 -8.81 -14.83 -9.19
C ILE A 511 -8.28 -13.54 -8.56
N PHE A 512 -9.17 -12.67 -8.12
CA PHE A 512 -8.81 -11.36 -7.60
C PHE A 512 -8.88 -11.36 -6.08
N ILE A 513 -7.71 -11.34 -5.43
CA ILE A 513 -7.57 -11.35 -3.97
C ILE A 513 -7.41 -9.92 -3.49
N SER A 514 -8.28 -9.49 -2.58
CA SER A 514 -8.17 -8.19 -1.92
C SER A 514 -8.88 -8.21 -0.57
N HIS A 515 -8.53 -7.29 0.30
CA HIS A 515 -9.24 -7.00 1.54
C HIS A 515 -10.22 -5.82 1.38
N ASP A 516 -10.18 -5.05 0.28
CA ASP A 516 -11.11 -3.96 -0.01
C ASP A 516 -12.34 -4.48 -0.76
N LEU A 517 -13.48 -4.52 -0.06
CA LEU A 517 -14.76 -4.96 -0.62
C LEU A 517 -15.26 -4.09 -1.78
N SER A 518 -14.94 -2.79 -1.81
CA SER A 518 -15.36 -1.89 -2.88
C SER A 518 -14.65 -2.26 -4.17
N VAL A 519 -13.35 -2.53 -4.09
CA VAL A 519 -12.51 -2.97 -5.21
C VAL A 519 -12.97 -4.32 -5.72
N VAL A 520 -13.17 -5.29 -4.81
CA VAL A 520 -13.63 -6.63 -5.21
C VAL A 520 -15.01 -6.58 -5.83
N LYS A 521 -15.94 -5.83 -5.26
CA LYS A 521 -17.28 -5.66 -5.85
C LYS A 521 -17.23 -5.02 -7.22
N TYR A 522 -16.31 -4.09 -7.44
CA TYR A 522 -16.15 -3.44 -8.74
C TYR A 522 -15.69 -4.41 -9.82
N ILE A 523 -14.65 -5.23 -9.57
CA ILE A 523 -14.01 -6.04 -10.61
C ILE A 523 -14.61 -7.45 -10.74
N SER A 524 -15.27 -8.00 -9.70
CA SER A 524 -15.64 -9.42 -9.64
C SER A 524 -17.04 -9.70 -10.17
N ASP A 525 -17.20 -10.85 -10.83
CA ASP A 525 -18.50 -11.43 -11.24
C ASP A 525 -19.10 -12.28 -10.11
N GLN A 526 -18.24 -12.93 -9.32
CA GLN A 526 -18.59 -13.76 -8.17
C GLN A 526 -17.65 -13.42 -7.01
N ILE A 527 -18.12 -13.48 -5.77
CA ILE A 527 -17.35 -13.20 -4.56
C ILE A 527 -17.42 -14.40 -3.60
N MET A 528 -16.28 -14.73 -3.02
CA MET A 528 -16.13 -15.77 -2.00
C MET A 528 -15.39 -15.23 -0.78
#